data_ec7e0eb53f9d363172965ebf207c4e4b
#
_entry.id   ec7e0eb53f9d363172965ebf207c4e4b
#
_cell.length_a   1.000
_cell.length_b   1.000
_cell.length_c   1.000
_cell.angle_alpha   90.00
_cell.angle_beta   90.00
_cell.angle_gamma   90.00
#
_symmetry.space_group_name_H-M   'P 1'
#
loop_
_entity.id
_entity.type
_entity.pdbx_description
1 polymer ?
#
loop_
_entity_poly.entity_id
_entity_poly.type
_entity_poly.pdbx_seq_one_letter_code
_entity_poly.pdbx_strand_id
1 'polypeptide(L)'
;SSVFSTGWQKKLETYKTDEEDEKYNLEQLLNTLHLVGDEDKKRLGLNLNDIKKICEDLNNNFPNINRVEISGGEVLIQRQFYRFLELLSNHPNRKNITVSFYSNFNADFDIGHLTKLLSNFGRSVISISIDSSENIYPYFRDGNWEILKNNILKFREINKFTQLDGVVTFSAYQFMDIYNVYKSIIPLN
;
A
#
# COMPACT_ATOMS: atom_id res chain seq x y z
N SER A 1 -7.15 -3.61 -3.03
CA SER A 1 -7.96 -3.47 -4.26
C SER A 1 -9.37 -2.95 -4.01
N SER A 2 -10.01 -3.24 -2.87
CA SER A 2 -11.41 -2.87 -2.61
C SER A 2 -11.66 -1.36 -2.44
N VAL A 3 -10.73 -0.61 -1.87
CA VAL A 3 -10.88 0.85 -1.67
C VAL A 3 -10.74 1.60 -3.00
N PHE A 4 -9.88 1.12 -3.89
CA PHE A 4 -9.75 1.70 -5.24
C PHE A 4 -11.02 1.47 -6.08
N SER A 5 -11.63 0.27 -6.00
CA SER A 5 -12.84 -0.03 -6.78
C SER A 5 -14.04 0.83 -6.41
N THR A 6 -14.26 1.12 -5.12
CA THR A 6 -15.38 1.95 -4.68
C THR A 6 -15.23 3.43 -5.02
N GLY A 7 -13.99 3.97 -4.96
CA GLY A 7 -13.74 5.35 -5.38
C GLY A 7 -13.90 5.55 -6.88
N TRP A 8 -13.45 4.60 -7.69
CA TRP A 8 -13.61 4.62 -9.14
C TRP A 8 -15.07 4.37 -9.58
N GLN A 9 -15.79 3.45 -8.92
CA GLN A 9 -17.22 3.26 -9.17
C GLN A 9 -18.01 4.56 -8.97
N LYS A 10 -17.79 5.29 -7.86
CA LYS A 10 -18.44 6.59 -7.63
C LYS A 10 -18.07 7.63 -8.68
N LYS A 11 -16.80 7.66 -9.14
CA LYS A 11 -16.36 8.59 -10.20
C LYS A 11 -16.96 8.21 -11.55
N LEU A 12 -17.05 6.92 -11.88
CA LEU A 12 -17.66 6.44 -13.13
C LEU A 12 -19.18 6.70 -13.17
N GLU A 13 -19.88 6.53 -12.06
CA GLU A 13 -21.32 6.84 -11.95
C GLU A 13 -21.63 8.34 -12.14
N THR A 14 -20.65 9.21 -11.89
CA THR A 14 -20.79 10.67 -12.11
C THR A 14 -20.33 11.12 -13.51
N TYR A 15 -19.67 10.24 -14.27
CA TYR A 15 -19.18 10.57 -15.60
C TYR A 15 -20.29 10.35 -16.64
N LYS A 16 -20.92 11.43 -17.06
CA LYS A 16 -21.88 11.41 -18.18
C LYS A 16 -21.10 11.71 -19.46
N THR A 17 -20.91 10.70 -20.30
CA THR A 17 -20.36 10.88 -21.63
C THR A 17 -21.51 11.03 -22.63
N ASP A 18 -21.37 11.97 -23.56
CA ASP A 18 -22.40 12.23 -24.59
C ASP A 18 -22.21 11.36 -25.86
N GLU A 19 -21.19 10.48 -25.89
CA GLU A 19 -20.90 9.59 -27.02
C GLU A 19 -21.39 8.16 -26.77
N GLU A 20 -22.15 7.60 -27.69
CA GLU A 20 -22.81 6.27 -27.53
C GLU A 20 -21.79 5.11 -27.36
N ASP A 21 -20.62 5.17 -28.01
CA ASP A 21 -19.60 4.11 -27.94
C ASP A 21 -18.86 4.10 -26.58
N GLU A 22 -18.64 5.25 -25.97
CA GLU A 22 -18.06 5.34 -24.62
C GLU A 22 -19.07 4.89 -23.57
N LYS A 23 -20.34 5.18 -23.76
CA LYS A 23 -21.42 4.74 -22.88
C LYS A 23 -21.54 3.22 -22.84
N TYR A 24 -21.43 2.56 -24.01
CA TYR A 24 -21.48 1.10 -24.09
C TYR A 24 -20.33 0.42 -23.36
N ASN A 25 -19.11 0.95 -23.53
CA ASN A 25 -17.92 0.47 -22.81
C ASN A 25 -18.02 0.72 -21.30
N LEU A 26 -18.59 1.84 -20.89
CA LEU A 26 -18.80 2.19 -19.49
C LEU A 26 -19.85 1.27 -18.84
N GLU A 27 -20.98 1.00 -19.52
CA GLU A 27 -22.01 0.08 -19.03
C GLU A 27 -21.49 -1.35 -18.92
N GLN A 28 -20.70 -1.82 -19.89
CA GLN A 28 -20.04 -3.13 -19.77
C GLN A 28 -19.08 -3.19 -18.58
N LEU A 29 -18.28 -2.16 -18.37
CA LEU A 29 -17.37 -2.08 -17.25
C LEU A 29 -18.11 -2.06 -15.90
N LEU A 30 -19.18 -1.26 -15.80
CA LEU A 30 -20.03 -1.19 -14.62
C LEU A 30 -20.72 -2.52 -14.34
N ASN A 31 -21.25 -3.19 -15.38
CA ASN A 31 -21.86 -4.51 -15.25
C ASN A 31 -20.84 -5.55 -14.82
N THR A 32 -19.59 -5.49 -15.31
CA THR A 32 -18.51 -6.39 -14.89
C THR A 32 -18.13 -6.15 -13.42
N LEU A 33 -18.16 -4.88 -12.98
CA LEU A 33 -17.89 -4.51 -11.59
C LEU A 33 -19.06 -4.88 -10.65
N HIS A 34 -20.30 -4.85 -11.13
CA HIS A 34 -21.49 -5.27 -10.38
C HIS A 34 -21.67 -6.79 -10.30
N LEU A 35 -21.05 -7.56 -11.22
CA LEU A 35 -21.04 -9.03 -11.16
C LEU A 35 -20.23 -9.60 -9.99
N VAL A 36 -19.39 -8.77 -9.35
CA VAL A 36 -18.73 -9.13 -8.09
C VAL A 36 -19.73 -8.89 -6.95
N GLY A 37 -20.52 -9.91 -6.62
CA GLY A 37 -21.51 -9.87 -5.54
C GLY A 37 -20.91 -9.50 -4.19
N ASP A 38 -21.73 -8.99 -3.27
CA ASP A 38 -21.27 -8.60 -1.93
C ASP A 38 -20.66 -9.75 -1.13
N GLU A 39 -21.04 -11.00 -1.45
CA GLU A 39 -20.40 -12.19 -0.88
C GLU A 39 -19.00 -12.43 -1.43
N ASP A 40 -18.75 -12.13 -2.71
CA ASP A 40 -17.42 -12.22 -3.31
C ASP A 40 -16.51 -11.10 -2.86
N LYS A 41 -17.05 -9.90 -2.60
CA LYS A 41 -16.32 -8.79 -1.95
C LYS A 41 -15.87 -9.17 -0.54
N LYS A 42 -16.66 -9.94 0.21
CA LYS A 42 -16.26 -10.49 1.51
C LYS A 42 -15.20 -11.59 1.39
N ARG A 43 -15.16 -12.33 0.26
CA ARG A 43 -14.17 -13.39 0.00
C ARG A 43 -12.82 -12.88 -0.50
N LEU A 44 -12.74 -11.67 -1.05
CA LEU A 44 -11.50 -11.10 -1.58
C LEU A 44 -10.57 -10.56 -0.48
N GLY A 45 -11.02 -10.48 0.78
CA GLY A 45 -10.19 -10.09 1.90
C GLY A 45 -9.70 -11.31 2.68
N LEU A 46 -8.39 -11.45 2.87
CA LEU A 46 -7.83 -12.43 3.80
C LEU A 46 -8.41 -12.17 5.20
N ASN A 47 -9.08 -13.17 5.78
CA ASN A 47 -9.52 -13.09 7.17
C ASN A 47 -8.37 -13.49 8.11
N LEU A 48 -8.56 -13.28 9.41
CA LEU A 48 -7.52 -13.58 10.40
C LEU A 48 -7.15 -15.07 10.49
N ASN A 49 -8.08 -15.98 10.16
CA ASN A 49 -7.80 -17.41 10.12
C ASN A 49 -6.96 -17.79 8.91
N ASP A 50 -7.19 -17.14 7.75
CA ASP A 50 -6.37 -17.36 6.56
C ASP A 50 -4.93 -16.91 6.81
N ILE A 51 -4.74 -15.78 7.48
CA ILE A 51 -3.42 -15.26 7.85
C ILE A 51 -2.70 -16.23 8.78
N LYS A 52 -3.42 -16.81 9.76
CA LYS A 52 -2.85 -17.80 10.65
C LYS A 52 -2.39 -19.04 9.89
N LYS A 53 -3.22 -19.56 8.99
CA LYS A 53 -2.87 -20.71 8.13
C LYS A 53 -1.65 -20.41 7.25
N ILE A 54 -1.60 -19.24 6.62
CA ILE A 54 -0.45 -18.82 5.82
C ILE A 54 0.83 -18.82 6.67
N CYS A 55 0.80 -18.26 7.87
CA CYS A 55 1.98 -18.22 8.74
C CYS A 55 2.37 -19.61 9.25
N GLU A 56 1.40 -20.48 9.55
CA GLU A 56 1.65 -21.89 9.91
C GLU A 56 2.30 -22.64 8.73
N ASP A 57 1.82 -22.43 7.52
CA ASP A 57 2.38 -23.01 6.31
C ASP A 57 3.80 -22.52 6.04
N LEU A 58 4.05 -21.21 6.18
CA LEU A 58 5.39 -20.63 6.07
C LEU A 58 6.36 -21.24 7.09
N ASN A 59 5.94 -21.40 8.35
CA ASN A 59 6.76 -21.99 9.39
C ASN A 59 7.11 -23.45 9.14
N ASN A 60 6.15 -24.23 8.64
CA ASN A 60 6.29 -25.68 8.48
C ASN A 60 6.98 -26.09 7.17
N ASN A 61 6.69 -25.38 6.08
CA ASN A 61 7.09 -25.79 4.74
C ASN A 61 8.19 -24.91 4.14
N PHE A 62 8.46 -23.71 4.72
CA PHE A 62 9.45 -22.78 4.20
C PHE A 62 10.46 -22.32 5.27
N PRO A 63 11.20 -23.25 5.92
CA PRO A 63 12.10 -22.92 7.03
C PRO A 63 13.22 -21.95 6.66
N ASN A 64 13.58 -21.89 5.38
CA ASN A 64 14.67 -21.05 4.87
C ASN A 64 14.18 -19.81 4.11
N ILE A 65 12.91 -19.41 4.30
CA ILE A 65 12.40 -18.18 3.69
C ILE A 65 13.29 -17.00 4.10
N ASN A 66 13.68 -16.17 3.13
CA ASN A 66 14.55 -15.03 3.34
C ASN A 66 13.93 -13.71 2.88
N ARG A 67 12.79 -13.75 2.19
CA ARG A 67 12.07 -12.56 1.73
C ARG A 67 10.56 -12.77 1.75
N VAL A 68 9.87 -11.78 2.29
CA VAL A 68 8.41 -11.66 2.24
C VAL A 68 8.09 -10.28 1.69
N GLU A 69 7.36 -10.26 0.58
CA GLU A 69 6.90 -9.03 -0.04
C GLU A 69 5.37 -8.95 0.05
N ILE A 70 4.88 -7.83 0.57
CA ILE A 70 3.46 -7.61 0.80
C ILE A 70 3.00 -6.49 -0.11
N SER A 71 2.10 -6.81 -1.02
CA SER A 71 1.47 -5.85 -1.93
C SER A 71 -0.04 -5.90 -1.80
N GLY A 72 -0.70 -4.79 -2.07
CA GLY A 72 -2.17 -4.68 -1.98
C GLY A 72 -2.61 -3.23 -1.95
N GLY A 73 -3.78 -2.98 -1.38
CA GLY A 73 -4.23 -1.62 -1.08
C GLY A 73 -3.34 -0.92 -0.04
N GLU A 74 -3.89 0.01 0.76
CA GLU A 74 -3.10 0.60 1.84
C GLU A 74 -2.96 -0.38 3.01
N VAL A 75 -1.76 -0.95 3.16
CA VAL A 75 -1.48 -2.00 4.17
C VAL A 75 -1.46 -1.45 5.60
N LEU A 76 -1.05 -0.19 5.78
CA LEU A 76 -0.85 0.41 7.10
C LEU A 76 -2.15 0.64 7.88
N ILE A 77 -3.32 0.62 7.22
CA ILE A 77 -4.63 0.70 7.89
C ILE A 77 -5.29 -0.68 8.08
N GLN A 78 -4.65 -1.76 7.64
CA GLN A 78 -5.24 -3.11 7.68
C GLN A 78 -4.78 -3.88 8.91
N ARG A 79 -5.71 -4.28 9.77
CA ARG A 79 -5.42 -5.13 10.94
C ARG A 79 -4.73 -6.44 10.55
N GLN A 80 -5.09 -6.98 9.39
CA GLN A 80 -4.52 -8.21 8.84
C GLN A 80 -3.02 -8.11 8.61
N PHE A 81 -2.54 -6.95 8.15
CA PHE A 81 -1.12 -6.68 7.95
C PHE A 81 -0.34 -6.78 9.26
N TYR A 82 -0.78 -6.09 10.30
CA TYR A 82 -0.12 -6.14 11.61
C TYR A 82 -0.16 -7.55 12.20
N ARG A 83 -1.30 -8.24 12.08
CA ARG A 83 -1.43 -9.61 12.55
C ARG A 83 -0.51 -10.57 11.81
N PHE A 84 -0.34 -10.38 10.50
CA PHE A 84 0.61 -11.14 9.71
C PHE A 84 2.04 -10.94 10.21
N LEU A 85 2.47 -9.69 10.42
CA LEU A 85 3.81 -9.39 10.95
C LEU A 85 4.03 -9.97 12.36
N GLU A 86 3.03 -9.91 13.24
CA GLU A 86 3.07 -10.53 14.56
C GLU A 86 3.31 -12.05 14.46
N LEU A 87 2.55 -12.74 13.64
CA LEU A 87 2.66 -14.19 13.47
C LEU A 87 3.96 -14.57 12.78
N LEU A 88 4.37 -13.83 11.74
CA LEU A 88 5.63 -14.04 11.04
C LEU A 88 6.85 -13.80 11.95
N SER A 89 6.71 -12.93 12.97
CA SER A 89 7.79 -12.70 13.95
C SER A 89 8.11 -13.93 14.81
N ASN A 90 7.26 -14.96 14.81
CA ASN A 90 7.53 -16.24 15.45
C ASN A 90 8.29 -17.23 14.55
N HIS A 91 8.52 -16.87 13.27
CA HIS A 91 9.25 -17.75 12.35
C HIS A 91 10.69 -17.98 12.86
N PRO A 92 11.19 -19.25 12.84
CA PRO A 92 12.54 -19.56 13.35
C PRO A 92 13.64 -18.74 12.68
N ASN A 93 13.49 -18.50 11.37
CA ASN A 93 14.47 -17.78 10.55
C ASN A 93 14.21 -16.25 10.46
N ARG A 94 13.35 -15.67 11.32
CA ARG A 94 12.91 -14.26 11.21
C ARG A 94 14.05 -13.25 11.07
N LYS A 95 15.19 -13.50 11.70
CA LYS A 95 16.35 -12.60 11.64
C LYS A 95 17.07 -12.58 10.29
N ASN A 96 16.77 -13.53 9.42
CA ASN A 96 17.25 -13.56 8.04
C ASN A 96 16.17 -13.15 7.04
N ILE A 97 14.93 -12.89 7.50
CA ILE A 97 13.84 -12.47 6.62
C ILE A 97 13.96 -10.97 6.34
N THR A 98 13.93 -10.62 5.06
CA THR A 98 13.65 -9.26 4.59
C THR A 98 12.15 -9.11 4.41
N VAL A 99 11.53 -8.20 5.14
CA VAL A 99 10.12 -7.82 4.94
C VAL A 99 10.06 -6.56 4.10
N SER A 100 9.33 -6.60 3.00
CA SER A 100 9.10 -5.43 2.13
C SER A 100 7.63 -5.23 1.84
N PHE A 101 7.18 -3.98 1.75
CA PHE A 101 5.82 -3.64 1.40
C PHE A 101 5.69 -2.25 0.78
N TYR A 102 4.55 -2.03 0.10
CA TYR A 102 4.21 -0.77 -0.53
C TYR A 102 3.15 -0.04 0.30
N SER A 103 3.29 1.28 0.40
CA SER A 103 2.32 2.15 1.09
C SER A 103 2.30 3.52 0.46
N ASN A 104 1.16 4.22 0.52
CA ASN A 104 1.11 5.64 0.23
C ASN A 104 1.58 6.49 1.41
N PHE A 105 1.75 5.90 2.58
CA PHE A 105 2.19 6.56 3.83
C PHE A 105 1.33 7.76 4.24
N ASN A 106 0.12 7.85 3.70
CA ASN A 106 -0.81 8.97 3.83
C ASN A 106 -2.04 8.62 4.69
N ALA A 107 -1.84 7.79 5.70
CA ALA A 107 -2.87 7.35 6.62
C ALA A 107 -2.42 7.61 8.06
N ASP A 108 -3.37 7.63 8.97
CA ASP A 108 -3.08 7.57 10.40
C ASP A 108 -2.78 6.12 10.80
N PHE A 109 -1.59 5.87 11.32
CA PHE A 109 -1.15 4.56 11.78
C PHE A 109 -0.18 4.67 12.97
N ASP A 110 -0.12 3.63 13.78
CA ASP A 110 0.80 3.58 14.91
C ASP A 110 2.23 3.29 14.47
N ILE A 111 3.03 4.35 14.32
CA ILE A 111 4.43 4.29 13.93
C ILE A 111 5.27 3.49 14.95
N GLY A 112 4.99 3.63 16.23
CA GLY A 112 5.70 2.92 17.30
C GLY A 112 5.45 1.41 17.22
N HIS A 113 4.19 1.02 17.06
CA HIS A 113 3.81 -0.39 16.89
C HIS A 113 4.45 -0.98 15.64
N LEU A 114 4.35 -0.30 14.50
CA LEU A 114 4.97 -0.74 13.24
C LEU A 114 6.48 -0.93 13.42
N THR A 115 7.17 0.05 13.99
CA THR A 115 8.61 -0.02 14.26
C THR A 115 8.97 -1.23 15.12
N LYS A 116 8.20 -1.48 16.20
CA LYS A 116 8.41 -2.64 17.07
C LYS A 116 8.25 -3.97 16.33
N LEU A 117 7.25 -4.09 15.46
CA LEU A 117 7.05 -5.30 14.65
C LEU A 117 8.19 -5.51 13.67
N LEU A 118 8.59 -4.47 12.93
CA LEU A 118 9.65 -4.54 11.94
C LEU A 118 11.02 -4.88 12.55
N SER A 119 11.28 -4.49 13.80
CA SER A 119 12.53 -4.82 14.53
C SER A 119 12.75 -6.32 14.77
N ASN A 120 11.71 -7.15 14.60
CA ASN A 120 11.84 -8.60 14.73
C ASN A 120 12.57 -9.25 13.55
N PHE A 121 12.64 -8.59 12.39
CA PHE A 121 13.18 -9.11 11.15
C PHE A 121 14.63 -8.68 10.93
N GLY A 122 15.32 -9.32 9.98
CA GLY A 122 16.70 -8.99 9.64
C GLY A 122 16.82 -7.70 8.85
N ARG A 123 15.85 -7.42 8.01
CA ARG A 123 15.77 -6.20 7.20
C ARG A 123 14.31 -5.85 6.95
N SER A 124 14.02 -4.56 6.88
CA SER A 124 12.73 -4.06 6.43
C SER A 124 12.89 -2.96 5.38
N VAL A 125 12.01 -2.97 4.39
CA VAL A 125 11.99 -2.00 3.28
C VAL A 125 10.54 -1.54 3.09
N ILE A 126 10.33 -0.25 3.10
CA ILE A 126 9.03 0.35 2.80
C ILE A 126 9.15 1.16 1.52
N SER A 127 8.42 0.74 0.49
CA SER A 127 8.32 1.45 -0.78
C SER A 127 7.16 2.45 -0.71
N ILE A 128 7.49 3.73 -0.60
CA ILE A 128 6.52 4.81 -0.46
C ILE A 128 6.17 5.32 -1.86
N SER A 129 4.89 5.25 -2.20
CA SER A 129 4.40 5.75 -3.49
C SER A 129 4.28 7.28 -3.45
N ILE A 130 5.18 7.96 -4.17
CA ILE A 130 5.22 9.43 -4.27
C ILE A 130 5.17 9.78 -5.76
N ASP A 131 3.98 9.94 -6.33
CA ASP A 131 3.83 10.07 -7.78
C ASP A 131 3.90 11.51 -8.27
N SER A 132 4.02 12.50 -7.38
CA SER A 132 4.02 13.92 -7.76
C SER A 132 4.65 14.80 -6.69
N SER A 133 4.96 16.05 -7.05
CA SER A 133 5.43 17.05 -6.10
C SER A 133 4.32 17.53 -5.15
N GLU A 134 4.74 18.20 -4.08
CA GLU A 134 3.87 18.75 -3.04
C GLU A 134 2.62 19.45 -3.58
N ASN A 135 2.78 20.34 -4.58
CA ASN A 135 1.70 21.17 -5.09
C ASN A 135 0.61 20.41 -5.83
N ILE A 136 0.95 19.30 -6.47
CA ILE A 136 0.03 18.51 -7.29
C ILE A 136 -0.24 17.12 -6.70
N TYR A 137 0.35 16.79 -5.55
CA TYR A 137 0.17 15.52 -4.87
C TYR A 137 -1.30 15.17 -4.60
N PRO A 138 -2.15 16.08 -4.10
CA PRO A 138 -3.57 15.76 -3.87
C PRO A 138 -4.32 15.39 -5.13
N TYR A 139 -3.90 15.93 -6.29
CA TYR A 139 -4.53 15.64 -7.57
C TYR A 139 -4.26 14.21 -8.06
N PHE A 140 -3.04 13.71 -7.87
CA PHE A 140 -2.65 12.37 -8.35
C PHE A 140 -2.97 11.26 -7.34
N ARG A 141 -2.90 11.55 -6.03
CA ARG A 141 -2.99 10.53 -5.00
C ARG A 141 -4.24 10.63 -4.11
N ASP A 142 -5.06 11.65 -4.29
CA ASP A 142 -6.20 11.92 -3.40
C ASP A 142 -5.76 11.95 -1.91
N GLY A 143 -4.54 12.46 -1.67
CA GLY A 143 -3.87 12.46 -0.39
C GLY A 143 -3.43 13.86 0.04
N ASN A 144 -2.88 13.95 1.23
CA ASN A 144 -2.36 15.19 1.80
C ASN A 144 -0.83 15.11 1.92
N TRP A 145 -0.11 16.01 1.25
CA TRP A 145 1.35 16.05 1.25
C TRP A 145 1.92 16.25 2.67
N GLU A 146 1.31 17.09 3.48
CA GLU A 146 1.78 17.33 4.84
C GLU A 146 1.63 16.09 5.73
N ILE A 147 0.57 15.30 5.55
CA ILE A 147 0.42 14.03 6.27
C ILE A 147 1.54 13.06 5.85
N LEU A 148 1.77 12.89 4.55
CA LEU A 148 2.85 12.05 4.02
C LEU A 148 4.20 12.47 4.61
N LYS A 149 4.54 13.74 4.47
CA LYS A 149 5.79 14.33 4.97
C LYS A 149 5.98 14.11 6.46
N ASN A 150 4.97 14.45 7.25
CA ASN A 150 5.01 14.29 8.70
C ASN A 150 5.17 12.82 9.12
N ASN A 151 4.49 11.89 8.44
CA ASN A 151 4.62 10.47 8.70
C ASN A 151 6.04 9.96 8.38
N ILE A 152 6.63 10.38 7.25
CA ILE A 152 8.01 10.03 6.91
C ILE A 152 8.99 10.54 7.97
N LEU A 153 8.89 11.81 8.33
CA LEU A 153 9.80 12.43 9.30
C LEU A 153 9.68 11.76 10.68
N LYS A 154 8.46 11.57 11.19
CA LYS A 154 8.23 10.87 12.46
C LYS A 154 8.71 9.43 12.42
N PHE A 155 8.47 8.72 11.30
CA PHE A 155 8.94 7.35 11.15
C PHE A 155 10.45 7.28 11.19
N ARG A 156 11.16 8.16 10.48
CA ARG A 156 12.63 8.24 10.48
C ARG A 156 13.22 8.64 11.82
N GLU A 157 12.52 9.44 12.61
CA GLU A 157 12.93 9.79 13.95
C GLU A 157 12.99 8.56 14.87
N ILE A 158 11.97 7.70 14.81
CA ILE A 158 11.80 6.54 15.68
C ILE A 158 12.51 5.30 15.12
N ASN A 159 12.47 5.11 13.80
CA ASN A 159 12.98 3.91 13.13
C ASN A 159 14.21 4.24 12.27
N LYS A 160 15.39 3.81 12.73
CA LYS A 160 16.68 4.05 12.05
C LYS A 160 17.17 2.88 11.20
N PHE A 161 16.48 1.73 11.24
CA PHE A 161 16.94 0.49 10.60
C PHE A 161 16.10 0.10 9.36
N THR A 162 14.90 0.65 9.19
CA THR A 162 14.07 0.37 8.01
C THR A 162 14.48 1.27 6.85
N GLN A 163 14.71 0.67 5.70
CA GLN A 163 14.95 1.39 4.46
C GLN A 163 13.63 1.96 3.94
N LEU A 164 13.63 3.26 3.61
CA LEU A 164 12.51 3.91 2.93
C LEU A 164 12.91 4.21 1.48
N ASP A 165 12.16 3.67 0.53
CA ASP A 165 12.35 3.89 -0.89
C ASP A 165 11.19 4.72 -1.44
N GLY A 166 11.49 5.83 -2.12
CA GLY A 166 10.49 6.58 -2.88
C GLY A 166 10.23 5.88 -4.23
N VAL A 167 8.97 5.53 -4.49
CA VAL A 167 8.54 4.95 -5.77
C VAL A 167 7.66 5.95 -6.49
N VAL A 168 8.02 6.24 -7.74
CA VAL A 168 7.30 7.17 -8.60
C VAL A 168 6.80 6.43 -9.83
N THR A 169 5.49 6.45 -10.06
CA THR A 169 4.88 5.92 -11.28
C THR A 169 4.85 7.05 -12.31
N PHE A 170 5.55 6.88 -13.42
CA PHE A 170 5.62 7.90 -14.46
C PHE A 170 4.41 7.86 -15.38
N SER A 171 3.73 9.00 -15.49
CA SER A 171 2.82 9.32 -16.56
C SER A 171 3.36 10.52 -17.35
N ALA A 172 2.74 10.85 -18.48
CA ALA A 172 3.14 12.01 -19.28
C ALA A 172 3.11 13.33 -18.48
N TYR A 173 2.18 13.46 -17.54
CA TYR A 173 2.07 14.64 -16.67
C TYR A 173 3.18 14.69 -15.63
N GLN A 174 3.54 13.56 -15.05
CA GLN A 174 4.60 13.49 -14.03
C GLN A 174 5.98 13.71 -14.61
N PHE A 175 6.18 13.39 -15.91
CA PHE A 175 7.44 13.67 -16.58
C PHE A 175 7.77 15.17 -16.55
N MET A 176 6.75 16.03 -16.70
CA MET A 176 6.93 17.49 -16.62
C MET A 176 7.23 17.97 -15.19
N ASP A 177 6.87 17.20 -14.17
CA ASP A 177 7.02 17.53 -12.75
C ASP A 177 8.18 16.83 -12.03
N ILE A 178 8.92 15.96 -12.72
CA ILE A 178 9.95 15.09 -12.13
C ILE A 178 10.98 15.87 -11.29
N TYR A 179 11.35 17.04 -11.74
CA TYR A 179 12.31 17.89 -11.05
C TYR A 179 11.74 18.41 -9.72
N ASN A 180 10.47 18.78 -9.69
CA ASN A 180 9.79 19.22 -8.48
C ASN A 180 9.55 18.06 -7.52
N VAL A 181 9.21 16.87 -8.04
CA VAL A 181 9.13 15.63 -7.24
C VAL A 181 10.45 15.39 -6.52
N TYR A 182 11.57 15.42 -7.26
CA TYR A 182 12.90 15.23 -6.71
C TYR A 182 13.21 16.25 -5.61
N LYS A 183 12.95 17.54 -5.84
CA LYS A 183 13.12 18.60 -4.84
C LYS A 183 12.26 18.41 -3.59
N SER A 184 11.05 17.89 -3.75
CA SER A 184 10.13 17.66 -2.63
C SER A 184 10.57 16.48 -1.76
N ILE A 185 11.28 15.49 -2.34
CA ILE A 185 11.73 14.29 -1.64
C ILE A 185 13.07 14.48 -0.94
N ILE A 186 14.00 15.25 -1.51
CA ILE A 186 15.34 15.45 -0.94
C ILE A 186 15.32 15.86 0.54
N PRO A 187 14.48 16.81 1.00
CA PRO A 187 14.43 17.20 2.40
C PRO A 187 13.90 16.10 3.33
N LEU A 188 13.35 15.04 2.79
CA LEU A 188 12.82 13.90 3.57
C LEU A 188 13.86 12.78 3.78
N ASN A 189 15.02 12.90 3.15
CA ASN A 189 16.18 12.01 3.33
C ASN A 189 17.09 12.48 4.51
#